data_2b9155de323ca27036349b05966b6db7
#
_entry.id   2b9155de323ca27036349b05966b6db7
#
_cell.length_a   1.000
_cell.length_b   1.000
_cell.length_c   1.000
_cell.angle_alpha   90.00
_cell.angle_beta   90.00
_cell.angle_gamma   90.00
#
_symmetry.space_group_name_H-M   'P 1'
#
loop_
_entity.id
_entity.type
_entity.pdbx_description
1 polymer ?
#
loop_
_entity_poly.entity_id
_entity_poly.type
_entity_poly.pdbx_seq_one_letter_code
_entity_poly.pdbx_strand_id
1 'polypeptide(L)'
;KSSIKLDGSPNFNDRVEIGPTELAFDEWVKAGIEIPNLKKMREFRVNRLIKELNKRDLDGVLVFDPLNIRYITDTTNMQLWNSHNPFRACFISNEGYIILWDYKGLNLLSSFNPLVKEVRNSASMFYFANGDKRKSDAQKFALEIKDILIGKNKGTHRLAVDKIQIHGLRALESQGLEIHDGEEVMERTRSIKGEEEIKAMKCAIHSCEMGMYEMKKHCLPGKTENDIWAVLHSENIKRGGEWIETRLLASGQRTNPWFQECGPRIIQNNEILAFDTDLIGCYGICVDISRTWFIGDKVNITPKQKELYTEAYLQIKENTSIIKPGMNIKELVFGGRELPKKYEELRYSCKMHGVGLCDEWPLVQYPIDYVDGAFDAILEPGMVLCVEAYIGEEGGFEGIKLEDQVLITETG
;
A
#
# COMPACT_ATOMS: atom_id res chain seq x y z
N LYS A 1 14.29 -19.94 11.47
CA LYS A 1 13.48 -21.16 11.11
C LYS A 1 12.71 -20.94 9.81
N SER A 2 12.12 -19.78 9.60
CA SER A 2 11.45 -19.41 8.34
C SER A 2 12.40 -19.20 7.16
N SER A 3 13.70 -19.17 7.41
CA SER A 3 14.75 -18.97 6.42
C SER A 3 15.34 -20.27 5.85
N ILE A 4 14.74 -21.42 6.13
CA ILE A 4 15.17 -22.72 5.63
C ILE A 4 14.00 -23.40 4.93
N LYS A 5 14.21 -23.85 3.70
CA LYS A 5 13.27 -24.65 2.92
C LYS A 5 13.15 -26.08 3.48
N LEU A 6 12.14 -26.84 3.04
CA LEU A 6 11.91 -28.21 3.46
C LEU A 6 13.07 -29.16 3.11
N ASP A 7 13.80 -28.89 2.04
CA ASP A 7 14.99 -29.66 1.61
C ASP A 7 16.27 -29.25 2.35
N GLY A 8 16.17 -28.31 3.30
CA GLY A 8 17.29 -27.78 4.07
C GLY A 8 18.08 -26.69 3.38
N SER A 9 17.73 -26.30 2.15
CA SER A 9 18.40 -25.21 1.43
C SER A 9 18.00 -23.84 2.00
N PRO A 10 18.82 -22.77 1.78
CA PRO A 10 18.48 -21.44 2.22
C PRO A 10 17.17 -20.94 1.59
N ASN A 11 16.31 -20.39 2.41
CA ASN A 11 15.20 -19.57 2.00
C ASN A 11 15.68 -18.10 2.07
N PHE A 12 15.47 -17.31 1.04
CA PHE A 12 15.95 -15.91 0.98
C PHE A 12 15.11 -14.94 1.82
N ASN A 13 14.09 -15.43 2.52
CA ASN A 13 13.34 -14.67 3.48
C ASN A 13 13.96 -14.80 4.88
N ASP A 14 14.52 -13.71 5.39
CA ASP A 14 15.14 -13.65 6.73
C ASP A 14 14.16 -13.23 7.85
N ARG A 15 12.86 -13.12 7.54
CA ARG A 15 11.81 -12.81 8.52
C ARG A 15 11.52 -13.98 9.43
N VAL A 16 11.09 -13.70 10.66
CA VAL A 16 10.80 -14.73 11.66
C VAL A 16 9.46 -15.40 11.40
N GLU A 17 8.45 -14.64 10.99
CA GLU A 17 7.04 -15.05 10.97
C GLU A 17 6.43 -15.07 9.56
N ILE A 18 6.40 -13.95 8.89
CA ILE A 18 5.71 -13.75 7.61
C ILE A 18 6.71 -13.52 6.49
N GLY A 19 6.51 -14.20 5.40
CA GLY A 19 7.32 -14.03 4.21
C GLY A 19 6.96 -14.99 3.09
N PRO A 20 7.60 -14.87 1.94
CA PRO A 20 7.37 -15.72 0.79
C PRO A 20 7.52 -17.22 1.11
N THR A 21 6.66 -18.01 0.49
CA THR A 21 6.73 -19.46 0.58
C THR A 21 7.66 -20.05 -0.48
N GLU A 22 7.98 -21.33 -0.36
CA GLU A 22 8.76 -22.03 -1.38
C GLU A 22 8.11 -21.96 -2.77
N LEU A 23 6.78 -22.06 -2.83
CA LEU A 23 6.02 -21.89 -4.08
C LEU A 23 6.33 -20.55 -4.76
N ALA A 24 6.31 -19.45 -4.00
CA ALA A 24 6.60 -18.12 -4.55
C ALA A 24 8.05 -18.04 -5.09
N PHE A 25 9.03 -18.49 -4.33
CA PHE A 25 10.43 -18.51 -4.79
C PHE A 25 10.63 -19.35 -6.05
N ASP A 26 10.00 -20.52 -6.15
CA ASP A 26 10.08 -21.37 -7.33
C ASP A 26 9.46 -20.73 -8.57
N GLU A 27 8.32 -20.04 -8.39
CA GLU A 27 7.66 -19.30 -9.47
C GLU A 27 8.53 -18.11 -9.94
N TRP A 28 9.11 -17.35 -9.02
CA TRP A 28 9.98 -16.21 -9.35
C TRP A 28 11.25 -16.64 -10.08
N VAL A 29 11.91 -17.71 -9.61
CA VAL A 29 13.09 -18.26 -10.27
C VAL A 29 12.77 -18.71 -11.70
N LYS A 30 11.66 -19.43 -11.90
CA LYS A 30 11.20 -19.87 -13.22
C LYS A 30 10.88 -18.70 -14.16
N ALA A 31 10.36 -17.60 -13.61
CA ALA A 31 10.04 -16.39 -14.35
C ALA A 31 11.26 -15.47 -14.57
N GLY A 32 12.43 -15.78 -13.98
CA GLY A 32 13.62 -14.94 -14.07
C GLY A 32 13.54 -13.64 -13.27
N ILE A 33 12.70 -13.61 -12.21
CA ILE A 33 12.52 -12.44 -11.35
C ILE A 33 13.59 -12.44 -10.26
N GLU A 34 14.25 -11.30 -10.09
CA GLU A 34 15.27 -11.11 -9.07
C GLU A 34 14.65 -11.00 -7.68
N ILE A 35 15.21 -11.75 -6.74
CA ILE A 35 14.82 -11.73 -5.33
C ILE A 35 15.48 -10.53 -4.63
N PRO A 36 14.75 -9.73 -3.84
CA PRO A 36 15.29 -8.54 -3.19
C PRO A 36 16.30 -8.89 -2.09
N ASN A 37 17.31 -8.05 -1.93
CA ASN A 37 18.20 -8.04 -0.77
C ASN A 37 17.52 -7.22 0.36
N LEU A 38 16.91 -7.89 1.32
CA LEU A 38 16.13 -7.26 2.38
C LEU A 38 16.96 -6.33 3.27
N LYS A 39 18.24 -6.64 3.49
CA LYS A 39 19.13 -5.74 4.26
C LYS A 39 19.31 -4.40 3.54
N LYS A 40 19.62 -4.41 2.24
CA LYS A 40 19.76 -3.18 1.44
C LYS A 40 18.44 -2.41 1.37
N MET A 41 17.31 -3.11 1.24
CA MET A 41 15.99 -2.51 1.24
C MET A 41 15.73 -1.73 2.54
N ARG A 42 15.98 -2.33 3.70
CA ARG A 42 15.82 -1.69 5.02
C ARG A 42 16.74 -0.49 5.19
N GLU A 43 18.00 -0.62 4.80
CA GLU A 43 18.99 0.48 4.83
C GLU A 43 18.54 1.66 3.93
N PHE A 44 18.05 1.37 2.74
CA PHE A 44 17.53 2.40 1.83
C PHE A 44 16.35 3.17 2.46
N ARG A 45 15.35 2.46 3.00
CA ARG A 45 14.17 3.03 3.65
C ARG A 45 14.54 3.97 4.79
N VAL A 46 15.41 3.51 5.68
CA VAL A 46 15.89 4.30 6.83
C VAL A 46 16.66 5.54 6.36
N ASN A 47 17.58 5.39 5.40
CA ASN A 47 18.34 6.52 4.85
C ASN A 47 17.45 7.55 4.15
N ARG A 48 16.41 7.09 3.47
CA ARG A 48 15.41 7.94 2.83
C ARG A 48 14.66 8.78 3.85
N LEU A 49 14.19 8.14 4.93
CA LEU A 49 13.49 8.82 6.02
C LEU A 49 14.39 9.84 6.75
N ILE A 50 15.64 9.50 7.04
CA ILE A 50 16.61 10.43 7.61
C ILE A 50 16.78 11.70 6.74
N LYS A 51 16.83 11.55 5.42
CA LYS A 51 16.90 12.68 4.49
C LYS A 51 15.67 13.59 4.60
N GLU A 52 14.46 13.00 4.65
CA GLU A 52 13.23 13.76 4.75
C GLU A 52 13.08 14.46 6.11
N LEU A 53 13.52 13.83 7.22
CA LEU A 53 13.58 14.45 8.54
C LEU A 53 14.54 15.67 8.57
N ASN A 54 15.77 15.49 8.08
CA ASN A 54 16.77 16.56 8.05
C ASN A 54 16.35 17.72 7.12
N LYS A 55 15.70 17.43 5.99
CA LYS A 55 15.16 18.46 5.06
C LYS A 55 14.13 19.36 5.75
N ARG A 56 13.41 18.85 6.75
CA ARG A 56 12.36 19.56 7.50
C ARG A 56 12.83 20.07 8.86
N ASP A 57 14.10 19.89 9.18
CA ASP A 57 14.67 20.25 10.50
C ASP A 57 13.89 19.60 11.65
N LEU A 58 13.60 18.30 11.54
CA LEU A 58 12.91 17.49 12.53
C LEU A 58 13.91 16.60 13.29
N ASP A 59 13.76 16.49 14.61
CA ASP A 59 14.61 15.64 15.46
C ASP A 59 14.31 14.15 15.28
N GLY A 60 13.11 13.83 14.83
CA GLY A 60 12.68 12.46 14.57
C GLY A 60 11.21 12.38 14.17
N VAL A 61 10.75 11.15 13.95
CA VAL A 61 9.35 10.84 13.77
C VAL A 61 8.91 9.71 14.69
N LEU A 62 7.73 9.85 15.27
CA LEU A 62 7.04 8.86 16.08
C LEU A 62 5.80 8.38 15.33
N VAL A 63 5.77 7.10 14.97
CA VAL A 63 4.70 6.53 14.16
C VAL A 63 3.92 5.46 14.91
N PHE A 64 2.60 5.47 14.73
CA PHE A 64 1.64 4.48 15.24
C PHE A 64 0.97 3.69 14.11
N ASP A 65 1.01 4.22 12.89
CA ASP A 65 0.50 3.51 11.73
C ASP A 65 1.28 2.22 11.50
N PRO A 66 0.62 1.05 11.44
CA PRO A 66 1.28 -0.23 11.19
C PRO A 66 2.12 -0.26 9.90
N LEU A 67 1.70 0.45 8.85
CA LEU A 67 2.43 0.53 7.57
C LEU A 67 3.72 1.34 7.74
N ASN A 68 3.66 2.47 8.45
CA ASN A 68 4.83 3.30 8.74
C ASN A 68 5.81 2.58 9.68
N ILE A 69 5.31 1.87 10.70
CA ILE A 69 6.14 1.00 11.54
C ILE A 69 6.84 -0.05 10.67
N ARG A 70 6.11 -0.67 9.74
CA ARG A 70 6.67 -1.65 8.81
C ARG A 70 7.73 -1.04 7.89
N TYR A 71 7.49 0.14 7.33
CA TYR A 71 8.46 0.82 6.49
C TYR A 71 9.80 1.03 7.21
N ILE A 72 9.76 1.49 8.47
CA ILE A 72 10.95 1.79 9.27
C ILE A 72 11.66 0.51 9.74
N THR A 73 10.89 -0.48 10.19
CA THR A 73 11.45 -1.64 10.94
C THR A 73 11.41 -2.94 10.15
N ASP A 74 10.66 -3.01 9.06
CA ASP A 74 10.31 -4.23 8.32
C ASP A 74 9.67 -5.32 9.21
N THR A 75 9.10 -4.94 10.35
CA THR A 75 8.39 -5.83 11.26
C THR A 75 6.90 -5.74 11.06
N THR A 76 6.20 -6.85 11.25
CA THR A 76 4.73 -6.91 11.21
C THR A 76 4.20 -7.76 12.35
N ASN A 77 3.08 -7.38 12.92
CA ASN A 77 2.34 -8.15 13.91
C ASN A 77 0.90 -7.66 13.99
N MET A 78 -0.06 -8.52 13.67
CA MET A 78 -1.50 -8.22 13.73
C MET A 78 -1.84 -6.86 13.10
N GLN A 79 -1.41 -6.62 11.85
CA GLN A 79 -1.49 -5.31 11.18
C GLN A 79 -2.91 -4.74 11.19
N LEU A 80 -3.91 -5.52 10.77
CA LEU A 80 -5.31 -5.08 10.75
C LEU A 80 -5.86 -4.76 12.15
N TRP A 81 -5.49 -5.55 13.16
CA TRP A 81 -5.88 -5.28 14.53
C TRP A 81 -5.24 -3.99 15.07
N ASN A 82 -3.95 -3.79 14.79
CA ASN A 82 -3.21 -2.60 15.22
C ASN A 82 -3.67 -1.32 14.52
N SER A 83 -4.28 -1.40 13.33
CA SER A 83 -4.80 -0.22 12.63
C SER A 83 -5.91 0.51 13.40
N HIS A 84 -6.69 -0.21 14.21
CA HIS A 84 -7.72 0.37 15.07
C HIS A 84 -7.46 0.21 16.58
N ASN A 85 -6.48 -0.60 16.96
CA ASN A 85 -6.03 -0.78 18.35
C ASN A 85 -4.51 -0.52 18.42
N PRO A 86 -4.04 0.75 18.39
CA PRO A 86 -2.63 1.08 18.24
C PRO A 86 -1.84 0.73 19.50
N PHE A 87 -1.37 -0.52 19.55
CA PHE A 87 -0.55 -1.04 20.63
C PHE A 87 0.94 -0.86 20.37
N ARG A 88 1.34 -0.86 19.10
CA ARG A 88 2.72 -0.68 18.66
C ARG A 88 2.99 0.77 18.32
N ALA A 89 4.24 1.18 18.48
CA ALA A 89 4.76 2.45 17.98
C ALA A 89 6.22 2.28 17.57
N CYS A 90 6.70 3.17 16.72
CA CYS A 90 8.12 3.23 16.39
C CYS A 90 8.58 4.69 16.40
N PHE A 91 9.72 4.95 17.03
CA PHE A 91 10.44 6.20 16.94
C PHE A 91 11.73 5.99 16.16
N ILE A 92 12.05 6.94 15.28
CA ILE A 92 13.36 7.04 14.65
C ILE A 92 13.86 8.47 14.74
N SER A 93 15.11 8.64 15.20
CA SER A 93 15.75 9.95 15.18
C SER A 93 16.27 10.31 13.78
N ASN A 94 16.55 11.59 13.57
CA ASN A 94 17.18 12.09 12.33
C ASN A 94 18.64 11.59 12.13
N GLU A 95 19.20 10.87 13.11
CA GLU A 95 20.47 10.14 13.01
C GLU A 95 20.27 8.63 12.75
N GLY A 96 19.02 8.15 12.70
CA GLY A 96 18.69 6.77 12.42
C GLY A 96 18.66 5.84 13.65
N TYR A 97 18.50 6.37 14.85
CA TYR A 97 18.31 5.55 16.05
C TYR A 97 16.85 5.11 16.16
N ILE A 98 16.59 3.79 16.07
CA ILE A 98 15.25 3.22 16.00
C ILE A 98 14.90 2.56 17.34
N ILE A 99 13.74 2.95 17.91
CA ILE A 99 13.10 2.33 19.07
C ILE A 99 11.73 1.80 18.63
N LEU A 100 11.47 0.54 18.92
CA LEU A 100 10.19 -0.12 18.64
C LEU A 100 9.48 -0.45 19.97
N TRP A 101 8.25 0.01 20.16
CA TRP A 101 7.36 -0.48 21.21
C TRP A 101 6.50 -1.60 20.64
N ASP A 102 6.55 -2.76 21.30
CA ASP A 102 5.84 -3.95 20.85
C ASP A 102 5.22 -4.71 22.03
N TYR A 103 4.59 -5.83 21.78
CA TYR A 103 4.04 -6.70 22.81
C TYR A 103 5.16 -7.27 23.68
N LYS A 104 4.88 -7.40 24.98
CA LYS A 104 5.84 -7.92 25.95
C LYS A 104 6.38 -9.30 25.55
N GLY A 105 7.69 -9.42 25.52
CA GLY A 105 8.40 -10.66 25.23
C GLY A 105 8.57 -10.98 23.73
N LEU A 106 8.15 -10.09 22.84
CA LEU A 106 8.23 -10.33 21.39
C LEU A 106 9.46 -9.69 20.71
N ASN A 107 10.56 -9.49 21.43
CA ASN A 107 11.82 -8.97 20.87
C ASN A 107 12.34 -9.84 19.70
N LEU A 108 11.93 -11.11 19.65
CA LEU A 108 12.29 -12.04 18.58
C LEU A 108 11.78 -11.53 17.21
N LEU A 109 10.60 -10.88 17.18
CA LEU A 109 9.97 -10.46 15.91
C LEU A 109 10.76 -9.37 15.16
N SER A 110 11.65 -8.66 15.83
CA SER A 110 12.52 -7.65 15.22
C SER A 110 14.01 -8.06 15.16
N SER A 111 14.36 -9.25 15.70
CA SER A 111 15.76 -9.68 15.85
C SER A 111 16.52 -9.85 14.53
N PHE A 112 15.82 -10.03 13.42
CA PHE A 112 16.40 -10.10 12.08
C PHE A 112 16.87 -8.73 11.55
N ASN A 113 16.38 -7.62 12.11
CA ASN A 113 16.70 -6.28 11.66
C ASN A 113 17.63 -5.55 12.66
N PRO A 114 18.94 -5.52 12.41
CA PRO A 114 19.90 -4.87 13.32
C PRO A 114 19.80 -3.35 13.36
N LEU A 115 18.97 -2.72 12.50
CA LEU A 115 18.69 -1.29 12.53
C LEU A 115 17.81 -0.92 13.74
N VAL A 116 16.94 -1.83 14.20
CA VAL A 116 16.19 -1.65 15.46
C VAL A 116 17.14 -1.77 16.63
N LYS A 117 17.34 -0.67 17.38
CA LYS A 117 18.32 -0.60 18.49
C LYS A 117 17.72 -0.97 19.82
N GLU A 118 16.46 -0.63 20.05
CA GLU A 118 15.75 -0.94 21.27
C GLU A 118 14.37 -1.49 20.97
N VAL A 119 13.91 -2.46 21.76
CA VAL A 119 12.52 -2.91 21.80
C VAL A 119 12.00 -2.69 23.19
N ARG A 120 10.92 -1.92 23.31
CA ARG A 120 10.27 -1.58 24.57
C ARG A 120 8.86 -2.15 24.62
N ASN A 121 8.28 -2.22 25.82
CA ASN A 121 6.95 -2.76 26.00
C ASN A 121 5.92 -1.68 25.73
N SER A 122 4.95 -1.97 24.84
CA SER A 122 3.71 -1.24 24.59
C SER A 122 3.76 0.30 24.63
N ALA A 123 3.27 0.90 23.58
CA ALA A 123 2.94 2.34 23.52
C ALA A 123 1.43 2.59 23.64
N SER A 124 0.66 1.65 24.20
CA SER A 124 -0.81 1.74 24.22
C SER A 124 -1.33 2.89 25.08
N MET A 125 -2.26 3.66 24.54
CA MET A 125 -2.99 4.71 25.21
C MET A 125 -4.45 4.81 24.74
N PHE A 126 -5.00 3.70 24.25
CA PHE A 126 -6.37 3.60 23.75
C PHE A 126 -7.29 2.90 24.77
N TYR A 127 -8.58 3.21 24.69
CA TYR A 127 -9.53 2.87 25.77
C TYR A 127 -9.63 1.38 26.07
N PHE A 128 -9.66 0.52 25.04
CA PHE A 128 -9.80 -0.92 25.21
C PHE A 128 -8.65 -1.52 26.06
N ALA A 129 -7.40 -1.06 25.85
CA ALA A 129 -6.25 -1.60 26.59
C ALA A 129 -5.98 -0.89 27.93
N ASN A 130 -6.25 0.41 28.02
CA ASN A 130 -5.83 1.25 29.14
C ASN A 130 -6.99 1.74 30.02
N GLY A 131 -8.24 1.63 29.56
CA GLY A 131 -9.41 2.10 30.27
C GLY A 131 -9.26 3.56 30.72
N ASP A 132 -9.65 3.83 31.97
CA ASP A 132 -9.58 5.20 32.54
C ASP A 132 -8.15 5.68 32.83
N LYS A 133 -7.16 4.79 32.76
CA LYS A 133 -5.75 5.15 32.94
C LYS A 133 -5.10 5.74 31.68
N ARG A 134 -5.77 5.71 30.49
CA ARG A 134 -5.19 6.15 29.22
C ARG A 134 -4.56 7.55 29.25
N LYS A 135 -5.11 8.49 30.06
CA LYS A 135 -4.55 9.84 30.21
C LYS A 135 -3.21 9.82 30.94
N SER A 136 -3.14 9.09 32.09
CA SER A 136 -1.91 8.97 32.85
C SER A 136 -0.85 8.16 32.12
N ASP A 137 -1.23 7.16 31.34
CA ASP A 137 -0.32 6.36 30.54
C ASP A 137 0.22 7.17 29.36
N ALA A 138 -0.62 8.01 28.72
CA ALA A 138 -0.19 8.96 27.70
C ALA A 138 0.84 9.97 28.24
N GLN A 139 0.66 10.47 29.48
CA GLN A 139 1.63 11.37 30.13
C GLN A 139 2.98 10.67 30.38
N LYS A 140 2.97 9.42 30.85
CA LYS A 140 4.19 8.64 31.05
C LYS A 140 4.93 8.42 29.73
N PHE A 141 4.20 8.04 28.68
CA PHE A 141 4.75 7.83 27.35
C PHE A 141 5.35 9.14 26.79
N ALA A 142 4.66 10.26 26.95
CA ALA A 142 5.16 11.56 26.50
C ALA A 142 6.45 11.99 27.22
N LEU A 143 6.58 11.71 28.53
CA LEU A 143 7.82 11.92 29.28
C LEU A 143 8.93 11.03 28.72
N GLU A 144 8.66 9.77 28.44
CA GLU A 144 9.64 8.84 27.84
C GLU A 144 10.13 9.36 26.48
N ILE A 145 9.24 9.84 25.61
CA ILE A 145 9.61 10.42 24.31
C ILE A 145 10.48 11.68 24.49
N LYS A 146 10.10 12.56 25.43
CA LYS A 146 10.90 13.75 25.76
C LYS A 146 12.32 13.38 26.20
N ASP A 147 12.46 12.40 27.09
CA ASP A 147 13.76 11.93 27.60
C ASP A 147 14.61 11.34 26.46
N ILE A 148 14.01 10.64 25.52
CA ILE A 148 14.68 10.11 24.33
C ILE A 148 15.23 11.26 23.48
N LEU A 149 14.41 12.28 23.19
CA LEU A 149 14.82 13.44 22.38
C LEU A 149 15.96 14.22 23.06
N ILE A 150 15.85 14.51 24.35
CA ILE A 150 16.90 15.21 25.11
C ILE A 150 18.19 14.39 25.17
N GLY A 151 18.08 13.08 25.35
CA GLY A 151 19.25 12.18 25.46
C GLY A 151 19.98 11.94 24.16
N LYS A 152 19.30 12.09 23.01
CA LYS A 152 19.84 11.79 21.68
C LYS A 152 20.22 13.03 20.87
N ASN A 153 19.54 14.16 21.10
CA ASN A 153 19.77 15.38 20.34
C ASN A 153 19.92 16.60 21.27
N LYS A 154 20.82 17.48 20.90
CA LYS A 154 20.80 18.89 21.38
C LYS A 154 19.68 19.69 20.68
N GLY A 155 18.63 19.00 20.30
CA GLY A 155 17.69 19.36 19.26
C GLY A 155 16.69 20.44 19.64
N THR A 156 15.92 20.79 18.64
CA THR A 156 14.89 21.84 18.67
C THR A 156 13.59 21.37 19.34
N HIS A 157 13.48 20.11 19.75
CA HIS A 157 12.26 19.45 20.25
C HIS A 157 11.14 19.38 19.22
N ARG A 158 11.49 19.34 17.93
CA ARG A 158 10.58 19.24 16.79
C ARG A 158 10.38 17.78 16.39
N LEU A 159 9.19 17.26 16.65
CA LEU A 159 8.84 15.86 16.47
C LEU A 159 7.69 15.72 15.47
N ALA A 160 7.90 14.95 14.41
CA ALA A 160 6.80 14.53 13.55
C ALA A 160 6.04 13.35 14.20
N VAL A 161 4.72 13.32 14.09
CA VAL A 161 3.87 12.26 14.68
C VAL A 161 2.73 11.91 13.73
N ASP A 162 2.50 10.61 13.50
CA ASP A 162 1.34 10.12 12.76
C ASP A 162 0.29 9.47 13.68
N LYS A 163 -0.96 9.44 13.24
CA LYS A 163 -2.09 8.64 13.77
C LYS A 163 -2.13 8.40 15.30
N ILE A 164 -1.59 9.34 16.08
CA ILE A 164 -1.56 9.24 17.54
C ILE A 164 -2.96 9.46 18.15
N GLN A 165 -3.26 8.76 19.25
CA GLN A 165 -4.45 9.00 20.03
C GLN A 165 -4.46 10.42 20.64
N ILE A 166 -5.65 11.04 20.73
CA ILE A 166 -5.80 12.45 21.17
C ILE A 166 -5.13 12.75 22.53
N HIS A 167 -5.17 11.80 23.48
CA HIS A 167 -4.50 11.98 24.77
C HIS A 167 -2.98 11.93 24.66
N GLY A 168 -2.47 11.14 23.71
CA GLY A 168 -1.04 11.10 23.40
C GLY A 168 -0.57 12.42 22.81
N LEU A 169 -1.25 12.95 21.80
CA LEU A 169 -0.93 14.24 21.19
C LEU A 169 -0.86 15.35 22.27
N ARG A 170 -1.94 15.50 23.04
CA ARG A 170 -2.00 16.51 24.12
C ARG A 170 -0.91 16.32 25.18
N ALA A 171 -0.55 15.08 25.48
CA ALA A 171 0.53 14.80 26.42
C ALA A 171 1.89 15.20 25.85
N LEU A 172 2.20 14.91 24.59
CA LEU A 172 3.44 15.34 23.92
C LEU A 172 3.55 16.87 23.90
N GLU A 173 2.51 17.58 23.48
CA GLU A 173 2.45 19.03 23.50
C GLU A 173 2.68 19.62 24.91
N SER A 174 2.10 19.00 25.96
CA SER A 174 2.27 19.43 27.35
C SER A 174 3.70 19.28 27.87
N GLN A 175 4.53 18.47 27.20
CA GLN A 175 5.97 18.34 27.50
C GLN A 175 6.84 19.42 26.80
N GLY A 176 6.23 20.33 26.05
CA GLY A 176 6.91 21.39 25.31
C GLY A 176 7.54 20.91 24.00
N LEU A 177 7.04 19.82 23.43
CA LEU A 177 7.43 19.35 22.10
C LEU A 177 6.65 20.11 21.01
N GLU A 178 7.34 20.55 19.99
CA GLU A 178 6.74 21.10 18.77
C GLU A 178 6.34 19.96 17.86
N ILE A 179 5.03 19.70 17.71
CA ILE A 179 4.51 18.57 16.97
C ILE A 179 4.23 18.96 15.52
N HIS A 180 4.72 18.15 14.61
CA HIS A 180 4.56 18.26 13.15
C HIS A 180 3.80 17.06 12.59
N ASP A 181 3.27 17.22 11.38
CA ASP A 181 2.58 16.14 10.66
C ASP A 181 3.58 15.06 10.21
N GLY A 182 3.47 13.89 10.82
CA GLY A 182 4.27 12.70 10.49
C GLY A 182 3.73 11.94 9.27
N GLU A 183 2.44 12.09 8.95
CA GLU A 183 1.84 11.43 7.78
C GLU A 183 2.46 11.98 6.49
N GLU A 184 2.55 13.31 6.34
CA GLU A 184 3.22 13.93 5.19
C GLU A 184 4.68 13.46 5.07
N VAL A 185 5.42 13.42 6.19
CA VAL A 185 6.82 12.97 6.20
C VAL A 185 6.93 11.54 5.66
N MET A 186 6.07 10.65 6.12
CA MET A 186 6.09 9.23 5.73
C MET A 186 5.64 9.04 4.28
N GLU A 187 4.57 9.71 3.84
CA GLU A 187 4.09 9.66 2.45
C GLU A 187 5.17 10.12 1.46
N ARG A 188 5.80 11.26 1.72
CA ARG A 188 6.92 11.76 0.91
C ARG A 188 8.14 10.84 0.95
N THR A 189 8.38 10.19 2.07
CA THR A 189 9.46 9.21 2.21
C THR A 189 9.20 7.98 1.35
N ARG A 190 8.00 7.39 1.43
CA ARG A 190 7.62 6.17 0.73
C ARG A 190 7.46 6.35 -0.77
N SER A 191 7.19 7.56 -1.24
CA SER A 191 6.90 7.83 -2.66
C SER A 191 8.00 7.36 -3.63
N ILE A 192 9.28 7.36 -3.22
CA ILE A 192 10.41 6.93 -4.04
C ILE A 192 10.93 5.58 -3.56
N LYS A 193 10.86 4.58 -4.40
CA LYS A 193 11.29 3.21 -4.14
C LYS A 193 12.77 3.01 -4.51
N GLY A 194 13.49 2.28 -3.66
CA GLY A 194 14.84 1.84 -3.98
C GLY A 194 14.86 0.62 -4.90
N GLU A 195 16.02 0.29 -5.43
CA GLU A 195 16.20 -0.87 -6.33
C GLU A 195 15.64 -2.17 -5.73
N GLU A 196 15.93 -2.44 -4.47
CA GLU A 196 15.48 -3.67 -3.80
C GLU A 196 13.98 -3.65 -3.46
N GLU A 197 13.39 -2.47 -3.26
CA GLU A 197 11.92 -2.34 -3.15
C GLU A 197 11.25 -2.64 -4.49
N ILE A 198 11.81 -2.15 -5.59
CA ILE A 198 11.32 -2.45 -6.94
C ILE A 198 11.38 -3.95 -7.23
N LYS A 199 12.45 -4.65 -6.80
CA LYS A 199 12.54 -6.12 -6.89
C LYS A 199 11.45 -6.79 -6.06
N ALA A 200 11.22 -6.31 -4.83
CA ALA A 200 10.14 -6.81 -3.97
C ALA A 200 8.76 -6.60 -4.61
N MET A 201 8.52 -5.43 -5.21
CA MET A 201 7.28 -5.13 -5.94
C MET A 201 7.08 -6.09 -7.12
N LYS A 202 8.11 -6.33 -7.93
CA LYS A 202 8.03 -7.30 -9.04
C LYS A 202 7.69 -8.72 -8.55
N CYS A 203 8.27 -9.14 -7.43
CA CYS A 203 7.96 -10.43 -6.80
C CYS A 203 6.49 -10.49 -6.36
N ALA A 204 5.99 -9.45 -5.69
CA ALA A 204 4.61 -9.38 -5.22
C ALA A 204 3.61 -9.35 -6.39
N ILE A 205 3.87 -8.52 -7.41
CA ILE A 205 3.06 -8.42 -8.62
C ILE A 205 2.96 -9.78 -9.31
N HIS A 206 4.07 -10.48 -9.52
CA HIS A 206 4.06 -11.81 -10.14
C HIS A 206 3.20 -12.79 -9.35
N SER A 207 3.34 -12.80 -8.01
CA SER A 207 2.52 -13.67 -7.14
C SER A 207 1.04 -13.33 -7.23
N CYS A 208 0.68 -12.05 -7.31
CA CYS A 208 -0.69 -11.59 -7.53
C CYS A 208 -1.23 -12.03 -8.89
N GLU A 209 -0.46 -11.85 -9.98
CA GLU A 209 -0.83 -12.28 -11.33
C GLU A 209 -1.07 -13.78 -11.40
N MET A 210 -0.26 -14.59 -10.71
CA MET A 210 -0.51 -16.04 -10.60
C MET A 210 -1.83 -16.33 -9.86
N GLY A 211 -2.14 -15.57 -8.81
CA GLY A 211 -3.43 -15.63 -8.11
C GLY A 211 -4.60 -15.23 -9.03
N MET A 212 -4.44 -14.15 -9.78
CA MET A 212 -5.43 -13.71 -10.77
C MET A 212 -5.65 -14.75 -11.89
N TYR A 213 -4.57 -15.41 -12.31
CA TYR A 213 -4.68 -16.48 -13.30
C TYR A 213 -5.52 -17.66 -12.78
N GLU A 214 -5.30 -18.08 -11.52
CA GLU A 214 -6.13 -19.12 -10.89
C GLU A 214 -7.57 -18.62 -10.70
N MET A 215 -7.77 -17.37 -10.27
CA MET A 215 -9.08 -16.74 -10.13
C MET A 215 -9.86 -16.79 -11.45
N LYS A 216 -9.21 -16.47 -12.58
CA LYS A 216 -9.81 -16.51 -13.90
C LYS A 216 -10.32 -17.90 -14.30
N LYS A 217 -9.59 -18.96 -13.94
CA LYS A 217 -10.03 -20.37 -14.22
C LYS A 217 -11.32 -20.73 -13.47
N HIS A 218 -11.54 -20.13 -12.29
CA HIS A 218 -12.72 -20.37 -11.47
C HIS A 218 -13.89 -19.45 -11.83
N CYS A 219 -13.66 -18.41 -12.65
CA CYS A 219 -14.64 -17.42 -13.04
C CYS A 219 -15.61 -17.98 -14.09
N LEU A 220 -16.62 -18.73 -13.61
CA LEU A 220 -17.59 -19.46 -14.43
C LEU A 220 -19.02 -19.09 -14.03
N PRO A 221 -19.99 -19.14 -14.97
CA PRO A 221 -21.40 -19.01 -14.64
C PRO A 221 -21.83 -20.00 -13.55
N GLY A 222 -22.69 -19.55 -12.64
CA GLY A 222 -23.19 -20.36 -11.51
C GLY A 222 -22.33 -20.27 -10.24
N LYS A 223 -21.13 -19.70 -10.30
CA LYS A 223 -20.34 -19.35 -9.12
C LYS A 223 -20.82 -18.03 -8.53
N THR A 224 -20.60 -17.81 -7.25
CA THR A 224 -20.85 -16.50 -6.63
C THR A 224 -19.62 -15.59 -6.77
N GLU A 225 -19.82 -14.27 -6.66
CA GLU A 225 -18.71 -13.32 -6.60
C GLU A 225 -17.76 -13.65 -5.43
N ASN A 226 -18.32 -14.06 -4.27
CA ASN A 226 -17.54 -14.50 -3.13
C ASN A 226 -16.66 -15.73 -3.42
N ASP A 227 -17.17 -16.71 -4.21
CA ASP A 227 -16.36 -17.88 -4.60
C ASP A 227 -15.12 -17.46 -5.38
N ILE A 228 -15.26 -16.47 -6.27
CA ILE A 228 -14.14 -15.99 -7.09
C ILE A 228 -13.16 -15.18 -6.26
N TRP A 229 -13.65 -14.30 -5.39
CA TRP A 229 -12.80 -13.51 -4.50
C TRP A 229 -11.99 -14.36 -3.51
N ALA A 230 -12.60 -15.42 -3.00
CA ALA A 230 -11.94 -16.37 -2.09
C ALA A 230 -10.72 -17.05 -2.75
N VAL A 231 -10.72 -17.27 -4.07
CA VAL A 231 -9.57 -17.82 -4.79
C VAL A 231 -8.38 -16.87 -4.68
N LEU A 232 -8.56 -15.57 -4.91
CA LEU A 232 -7.47 -14.58 -4.82
C LEU A 232 -6.84 -14.57 -3.41
N HIS A 233 -7.67 -14.57 -2.36
CA HIS A 233 -7.21 -14.67 -0.97
C HIS A 233 -6.39 -15.93 -0.73
N SER A 234 -6.90 -17.09 -1.16
CA SER A 234 -6.22 -18.37 -1.01
C SER A 234 -4.86 -18.38 -1.72
N GLU A 235 -4.81 -17.86 -2.95
CA GLU A 235 -3.58 -17.84 -3.75
C GLU A 235 -2.55 -16.85 -3.20
N ASN A 236 -3.00 -15.71 -2.65
CA ASN A 236 -2.12 -14.77 -1.95
C ASN A 236 -1.45 -15.42 -0.74
N ILE A 237 -2.24 -16.02 0.16
CA ILE A 237 -1.73 -16.67 1.37
C ILE A 237 -0.80 -17.86 1.03
N LYS A 238 -1.12 -18.66 0.03
CA LYS A 238 -0.27 -19.78 -0.42
C LYS A 238 1.14 -19.34 -0.82
N ARG A 239 1.30 -18.11 -1.33
CA ARG A 239 2.58 -17.54 -1.75
C ARG A 239 3.28 -16.71 -0.68
N GLY A 240 2.67 -16.60 0.51
CA GLY A 240 3.21 -15.81 1.62
C GLY A 240 2.87 -14.33 1.57
N GLY A 241 1.80 -13.99 0.84
CA GLY A 241 1.13 -12.70 0.98
C GLY A 241 0.33 -12.60 2.27
N GLU A 242 -0.21 -11.45 2.59
CA GLU A 242 -0.73 -11.15 3.92
C GLU A 242 -2.25 -11.02 3.95
N TRP A 243 -2.83 -9.97 3.35
CA TRP A 243 -4.29 -9.76 3.28
C TRP A 243 -4.66 -9.00 2.01
N ILE A 244 -5.94 -8.73 1.83
CA ILE A 244 -6.45 -7.85 0.78
C ILE A 244 -7.24 -6.75 1.47
N GLU A 245 -6.96 -5.49 1.15
CA GLU A 245 -7.53 -4.34 1.87
C GLU A 245 -9.00 -4.10 1.55
N THR A 246 -9.43 -4.43 0.34
CA THR A 246 -10.80 -4.25 -0.14
C THR A 246 -11.44 -5.59 -0.51
N ARG A 247 -12.66 -5.53 -1.03
CA ARG A 247 -13.38 -6.66 -1.62
C ARG A 247 -13.99 -6.27 -2.97
N LEU A 248 -13.29 -5.38 -3.69
CA LEU A 248 -13.79 -4.79 -4.93
C LEU A 248 -13.83 -5.83 -6.06
N LEU A 249 -14.95 -6.50 -6.15
CA LEU A 249 -15.30 -7.39 -7.25
C LEU A 249 -16.80 -7.36 -7.44
N ALA A 250 -17.23 -7.13 -8.67
CA ALA A 250 -18.63 -7.11 -9.04
C ALA A 250 -18.85 -7.76 -10.42
N SER A 251 -20.05 -8.26 -10.66
CA SER A 251 -20.42 -8.90 -11.92
C SER A 251 -21.72 -8.33 -12.51
N GLY A 252 -21.84 -8.33 -13.84
CA GLY A 252 -22.97 -7.83 -14.58
C GLY A 252 -23.35 -6.40 -14.17
N GLN A 253 -24.62 -6.16 -13.92
CA GLN A 253 -25.13 -4.81 -13.56
C GLN A 253 -24.50 -4.20 -12.30
N ARG A 254 -23.89 -5.00 -11.41
CA ARG A 254 -23.22 -4.49 -10.23
C ARG A 254 -21.84 -3.87 -10.53
N THR A 255 -21.33 -4.03 -11.74
CA THR A 255 -20.11 -3.33 -12.17
C THR A 255 -20.35 -1.84 -12.45
N ASN A 256 -21.61 -1.37 -12.45
CA ASN A 256 -21.96 0.02 -12.67
C ASN A 256 -23.06 0.48 -11.67
N PRO A 257 -22.79 1.50 -10.80
CA PRO A 257 -21.52 2.18 -10.61
C PRO A 257 -20.45 1.29 -9.93
N TRP A 258 -19.20 1.70 -10.00
CA TRP A 258 -18.06 1.06 -9.32
C TRP A 258 -18.14 1.16 -7.79
N PHE A 259 -17.15 0.63 -7.08
CA PHE A 259 -17.04 0.55 -5.60
C PHE A 259 -18.02 -0.42 -4.92
N GLN A 260 -18.47 -1.44 -5.63
CA GLN A 260 -19.30 -2.50 -5.04
C GLN A 260 -18.44 -3.69 -4.65
N GLU A 261 -18.52 -4.07 -3.39
CA GLU A 261 -17.82 -5.24 -2.85
C GLU A 261 -18.51 -6.54 -3.27
N CYS A 262 -17.73 -7.62 -3.38
CA CYS A 262 -18.23 -8.94 -3.73
C CYS A 262 -19.26 -9.46 -2.72
N GLY A 263 -20.24 -10.17 -3.25
CA GLY A 263 -21.37 -10.69 -2.49
C GLY A 263 -21.78 -12.10 -2.92
N PRO A 264 -22.98 -12.54 -2.48
CA PRO A 264 -23.52 -13.85 -2.83
C PRO A 264 -24.16 -13.89 -4.22
N ARG A 265 -24.05 -12.82 -5.03
CA ARG A 265 -24.62 -12.80 -6.38
C ARG A 265 -24.01 -13.91 -7.23
N ILE A 266 -24.87 -14.64 -7.91
CA ILE A 266 -24.48 -15.69 -8.86
C ILE A 266 -24.13 -15.04 -10.20
N ILE A 267 -22.92 -15.30 -10.67
CA ILE A 267 -22.39 -14.83 -11.95
C ILE A 267 -23.17 -15.49 -13.08
N GLN A 268 -23.59 -14.71 -14.06
CA GLN A 268 -24.36 -15.17 -15.20
C GLN A 268 -23.50 -15.31 -16.45
N ASN A 269 -24.03 -16.01 -17.45
CA ASN A 269 -23.38 -16.10 -18.76
C ASN A 269 -23.57 -14.79 -19.55
N ASN A 270 -22.60 -14.42 -20.36
CA ASN A 270 -22.58 -13.23 -21.23
C ASN A 270 -22.58 -11.88 -20.49
N GLU A 271 -22.12 -11.85 -19.26
CA GLU A 271 -21.87 -10.61 -18.52
C GLU A 271 -20.36 -10.40 -18.28
N ILE A 272 -20.00 -9.23 -17.81
CA ILE A 272 -18.63 -8.94 -17.35
C ILE A 272 -18.49 -9.17 -15.85
N LEU A 273 -17.25 -9.43 -15.43
CA LEU A 273 -16.80 -9.39 -14.05
C LEU A 273 -15.60 -8.45 -14.00
N ALA A 274 -15.68 -7.43 -13.16
CA ALA A 274 -14.62 -6.49 -12.91
C ALA A 274 -14.16 -6.59 -11.45
N PHE A 275 -12.87 -6.42 -11.21
CA PHE A 275 -12.29 -6.45 -9.86
C PHE A 275 -11.05 -5.56 -9.76
N ASP A 276 -10.74 -5.21 -8.54
CA ASP A 276 -9.55 -4.49 -8.11
C ASP A 276 -8.83 -5.27 -7.04
N THR A 277 -7.49 -5.31 -7.04
CA THR A 277 -6.81 -6.24 -6.15
C THR A 277 -6.53 -5.69 -4.77
N ASP A 278 -6.06 -4.47 -4.62
CA ASP A 278 -5.63 -3.87 -3.32
C ASP A 278 -4.95 -4.89 -2.39
N LEU A 279 -4.10 -5.72 -2.99
CA LEU A 279 -3.61 -6.95 -2.37
C LEU A 279 -2.27 -6.72 -1.69
N ILE A 280 -2.21 -6.93 -0.38
CA ILE A 280 -0.95 -6.93 0.35
C ILE A 280 -0.28 -8.29 0.20
N GLY A 281 0.67 -8.32 -0.72
CA GLY A 281 1.37 -9.53 -1.15
C GLY A 281 2.65 -9.81 -0.37
N CYS A 282 3.54 -10.55 -1.01
CA CYS A 282 4.85 -10.87 -0.46
C CYS A 282 5.63 -9.61 -0.08
N TYR A 283 6.39 -9.68 1.00
CA TYR A 283 7.16 -8.56 1.57
C TYR A 283 6.28 -7.39 2.06
N GLY A 284 4.96 -7.57 2.14
CA GLY A 284 3.99 -6.54 2.52
C GLY A 284 3.83 -5.42 1.50
N ILE A 285 4.11 -5.73 0.26
CA ILE A 285 3.94 -4.81 -0.86
C ILE A 285 2.48 -4.83 -1.31
N CYS A 286 1.90 -3.66 -1.48
CA CYS A 286 0.59 -3.50 -2.11
C CYS A 286 0.72 -3.75 -3.61
N VAL A 287 -0.14 -4.59 -4.12
CA VAL A 287 -0.34 -4.83 -5.54
C VAL A 287 -1.75 -4.41 -5.90
N ASP A 288 -1.82 -3.35 -6.67
CA ASP A 288 -3.06 -2.74 -7.08
C ASP A 288 -3.20 -2.80 -8.60
N ILE A 289 -4.04 -3.72 -9.04
CA ILE A 289 -4.24 -4.06 -10.45
C ILE A 289 -5.71 -4.40 -10.68
N SER A 290 -6.36 -3.65 -11.54
CA SER A 290 -7.74 -3.97 -11.93
C SER A 290 -7.82 -4.66 -13.26
N ARG A 291 -8.72 -5.63 -13.35
CA ARG A 291 -9.07 -6.33 -14.61
C ARG A 291 -10.57 -6.50 -14.76
N THR A 292 -10.98 -6.50 -16.00
CA THR A 292 -12.37 -6.84 -16.37
C THR A 292 -12.38 -8.00 -17.33
N TRP A 293 -13.16 -9.03 -17.02
CA TRP A 293 -13.29 -10.25 -17.83
C TRP A 293 -14.71 -10.45 -18.31
N PHE A 294 -14.86 -10.95 -19.54
CA PHE A 294 -16.14 -11.41 -20.06
C PHE A 294 -16.37 -12.88 -19.69
N ILE A 295 -17.56 -13.18 -19.20
CA ILE A 295 -17.99 -14.52 -18.76
C ILE A 295 -18.82 -15.14 -19.87
N GLY A 296 -18.28 -16.14 -20.55
CA GLY A 296 -18.96 -16.84 -21.64
C GLY A 296 -18.18 -16.85 -22.94
N ASP A 297 -18.89 -17.16 -24.05
CA ASP A 297 -18.27 -17.18 -25.36
C ASP A 297 -18.08 -15.76 -25.89
N LYS A 298 -16.85 -15.44 -26.30
CA LYS A 298 -16.45 -14.11 -26.80
C LYS A 298 -17.25 -13.62 -27.99
N VAL A 299 -17.90 -14.51 -28.74
CA VAL A 299 -18.79 -14.13 -29.88
C VAL A 299 -20.01 -13.35 -29.39
N ASN A 300 -20.38 -13.49 -28.13
CA ASN A 300 -21.53 -12.82 -27.51
C ASN A 300 -21.19 -11.44 -26.91
N ILE A 301 -19.93 -11.02 -26.97
CA ILE A 301 -19.54 -9.69 -26.49
C ILE A 301 -20.28 -8.62 -27.30
N THR A 302 -21.04 -7.80 -26.59
CA THR A 302 -21.87 -6.76 -27.22
C THR A 302 -21.02 -5.59 -27.74
N PRO A 303 -21.51 -4.82 -28.73
CA PRO A 303 -20.83 -3.59 -29.15
C PRO A 303 -20.60 -2.61 -28.01
N LYS A 304 -21.54 -2.53 -27.04
CA LYS A 304 -21.42 -1.64 -25.87
C LYS A 304 -20.30 -2.07 -24.94
N GLN A 305 -20.18 -3.35 -24.60
CA GLN A 305 -19.08 -3.87 -23.80
C GLN A 305 -17.71 -3.60 -24.46
N LYS A 306 -17.62 -3.76 -25.79
CA LYS A 306 -16.41 -3.43 -26.55
C LYS A 306 -16.07 -1.94 -26.50
N GLU A 307 -17.08 -1.08 -26.64
CA GLU A 307 -16.92 0.38 -26.56
C GLU A 307 -16.34 0.78 -25.20
N LEU A 308 -16.98 0.33 -24.11
CA LEU A 308 -16.53 0.63 -22.74
C LEU A 308 -15.10 0.13 -22.47
N TYR A 309 -14.81 -1.11 -22.87
CA TYR A 309 -13.48 -1.69 -22.70
C TYR A 309 -12.41 -0.96 -23.52
N THR A 310 -12.75 -0.60 -24.76
CA THR A 310 -11.82 0.15 -25.63
C THR A 310 -11.48 1.51 -25.01
N GLU A 311 -12.47 2.22 -24.48
CA GLU A 311 -12.23 3.51 -23.83
C GLU A 311 -11.36 3.35 -22.58
N ALA A 312 -11.67 2.39 -21.70
CA ALA A 312 -10.85 2.11 -20.53
C ALA A 312 -9.39 1.77 -20.91
N TYR A 313 -9.20 0.93 -21.91
CA TYR A 313 -7.88 0.56 -22.42
C TYR A 313 -7.11 1.77 -22.96
N LEU A 314 -7.79 2.65 -23.72
CA LEU A 314 -7.17 3.86 -24.26
C LEU A 314 -6.81 4.86 -23.14
N GLN A 315 -7.63 4.98 -22.10
CA GLN A 315 -7.29 5.78 -20.92
C GLN A 315 -5.97 5.30 -20.30
N ILE A 316 -5.85 4.00 -20.01
CA ILE A 316 -4.61 3.43 -19.45
C ILE A 316 -3.43 3.70 -20.38
N LYS A 317 -3.55 3.34 -21.65
CA LYS A 317 -2.46 3.43 -22.63
C LYS A 317 -1.96 4.85 -22.84
N GLU A 318 -2.87 5.80 -23.08
CA GLU A 318 -2.51 7.18 -23.38
C GLU A 318 -2.05 7.92 -22.12
N ASN A 319 -2.68 7.70 -20.96
CA ASN A 319 -2.27 8.27 -19.70
C ASN A 319 -0.87 7.76 -19.26
N THR A 320 -0.57 6.48 -19.45
CA THR A 320 0.77 5.95 -19.20
C THR A 320 1.81 6.57 -20.12
N SER A 321 1.49 6.78 -21.40
CA SER A 321 2.44 7.26 -22.41
C SER A 321 2.97 8.67 -22.18
N ILE A 322 2.28 9.48 -21.37
CA ILE A 322 2.72 10.85 -21.08
C ILE A 322 3.62 10.94 -19.84
N ILE A 323 3.67 9.89 -19.00
CA ILE A 323 4.42 9.92 -17.74
C ILE A 323 5.93 10.01 -18.04
N LYS A 324 6.58 11.03 -17.46
CA LYS A 324 8.04 11.24 -17.57
C LYS A 324 8.59 11.84 -16.27
N PRO A 325 9.84 11.51 -15.92
CA PRO A 325 10.50 12.17 -14.79
C PRO A 325 10.61 13.69 -15.06
N GLY A 326 10.49 14.48 -14.00
CA GLY A 326 10.54 15.95 -14.07
C GLY A 326 9.20 16.64 -14.36
N MET A 327 8.13 15.88 -14.69
CA MET A 327 6.78 16.44 -14.85
C MET A 327 6.18 16.82 -13.49
N ASN A 328 5.41 17.92 -13.48
CA ASN A 328 4.57 18.26 -12.34
C ASN A 328 3.24 17.46 -12.40
N ILE A 329 2.67 17.11 -11.25
CA ILE A 329 1.37 16.43 -11.17
C ILE A 329 0.28 17.14 -11.98
N LYS A 330 0.26 18.47 -11.97
CA LYS A 330 -0.68 19.28 -12.75
C LYS A 330 -0.63 18.96 -14.26
N GLU A 331 0.55 18.66 -14.80
CA GLU A 331 0.69 18.27 -16.21
C GLU A 331 0.02 16.91 -16.49
N LEU A 332 0.03 15.99 -15.51
CA LEU A 332 -0.69 14.72 -15.61
C LEU A 332 -2.21 14.90 -15.47
N VAL A 333 -2.66 15.81 -14.61
CA VAL A 333 -4.10 16.14 -14.45
C VAL A 333 -4.68 16.57 -15.79
N PHE A 334 -4.04 17.52 -16.47
CA PHE A 334 -4.56 18.12 -17.72
C PHE A 334 -4.03 17.44 -18.98
N GLY A 335 -3.08 16.52 -18.86
CA GLY A 335 -2.53 15.73 -19.96
C GLY A 335 -3.20 14.38 -20.17
N GLY A 336 -2.74 13.66 -21.18
CA GLY A 336 -3.24 12.34 -21.53
C GLY A 336 -4.60 12.37 -22.21
N ARG A 337 -5.33 11.26 -22.06
CA ARG A 337 -6.63 11.11 -22.70
C ARG A 337 -7.70 11.86 -21.94
N GLU A 338 -8.45 12.69 -22.65
CA GLU A 338 -9.67 13.33 -22.12
C GLU A 338 -10.74 12.25 -21.87
N LEU A 339 -11.44 12.33 -20.73
CA LEU A 339 -12.57 11.45 -20.45
C LEU A 339 -13.80 11.94 -21.21
N PRO A 340 -14.43 11.11 -22.06
CA PRO A 340 -15.65 11.53 -22.76
C PRO A 340 -16.76 11.91 -21.79
N LYS A 341 -17.43 13.04 -22.05
CA LYS A 341 -18.44 13.66 -21.18
C LYS A 341 -19.50 12.68 -20.65
N LYS A 342 -19.91 11.70 -21.46
CA LYS A 342 -20.91 10.70 -21.06
C LYS A 342 -20.45 9.75 -19.94
N TYR A 343 -19.14 9.73 -19.59
CA TYR A 343 -18.56 8.93 -18.52
C TYR A 343 -18.16 9.78 -17.31
N GLU A 344 -18.24 11.12 -17.38
CA GLU A 344 -17.76 12.01 -16.32
C GLU A 344 -18.51 11.82 -15.00
N GLU A 345 -19.82 11.57 -15.04
CA GLU A 345 -20.66 11.46 -13.84
C GLU A 345 -20.24 10.27 -12.95
N LEU A 346 -19.91 9.15 -13.56
CA LEU A 346 -19.50 7.93 -12.86
C LEU A 346 -17.98 7.67 -12.93
N ARG A 347 -17.19 8.71 -13.24
CA ARG A 347 -15.73 8.57 -13.30
C ARG A 347 -15.15 8.02 -11.99
N TYR A 348 -14.00 7.41 -12.09
CA TYR A 348 -13.25 6.98 -10.90
C TYR A 348 -12.80 8.18 -10.05
N SER A 349 -12.34 7.91 -8.82
CA SER A 349 -11.92 8.96 -7.87
C SER A 349 -10.66 9.73 -8.32
N CYS A 350 -9.81 9.10 -9.11
CA CYS A 350 -8.58 9.69 -9.64
C CYS A 350 -8.18 9.06 -10.98
N LYS A 351 -7.20 9.66 -11.65
CA LYS A 351 -6.56 9.11 -12.86
C LYS A 351 -5.39 8.20 -12.52
N MET A 352 -4.68 8.54 -11.45
CA MET A 352 -3.49 7.83 -10.98
C MET A 352 -3.28 8.12 -9.50
N HIS A 353 -2.63 7.18 -8.81
CA HIS A 353 -2.12 7.40 -7.46
C HIS A 353 -0.79 6.68 -7.25
N GLY A 354 -0.06 7.04 -6.21
CA GLY A 354 1.14 6.31 -5.80
C GLY A 354 0.79 4.97 -5.18
N VAL A 355 1.72 4.03 -5.20
CA VAL A 355 1.55 2.72 -4.57
C VAL A 355 2.88 2.21 -4.01
N GLY A 356 2.83 1.50 -2.89
CA GLY A 356 4.00 0.92 -2.22
C GLY A 356 3.61 -0.11 -1.17
N LEU A 357 3.45 0.29 0.10
CA LEU A 357 2.91 -0.58 1.15
C LEU A 357 1.37 -0.52 1.23
N CYS A 358 0.79 0.47 0.62
CA CYS A 358 -0.65 0.71 0.40
C CYS A 358 -0.78 1.64 -0.79
N ASP A 359 -1.98 2.15 -1.05
CA ASP A 359 -2.15 3.33 -1.89
C ASP A 359 -1.50 4.52 -1.20
N GLU A 360 -0.69 5.24 -1.96
CA GLU A 360 0.20 6.26 -1.42
C GLU A 360 0.09 7.56 -2.22
N TRP A 361 0.57 8.64 -1.61
CA TRP A 361 0.83 9.90 -2.32
C TRP A 361 1.82 9.67 -3.51
N PRO A 362 1.65 10.38 -4.65
CA PRO A 362 0.68 11.43 -4.95
C PRO A 362 -0.61 10.90 -5.58
N LEU A 363 -1.67 11.72 -5.56
CA LEU A 363 -2.91 11.48 -6.28
C LEU A 363 -3.02 12.43 -7.48
N VAL A 364 -3.36 11.91 -8.66
CA VAL A 364 -3.58 12.65 -9.89
C VAL A 364 -5.09 12.71 -10.17
N GLN A 365 -5.67 13.88 -9.96
CA GLN A 365 -7.10 14.11 -10.12
C GLN A 365 -7.53 14.14 -11.60
N TYR A 366 -8.82 13.96 -11.87
CA TYR A 366 -9.39 14.37 -13.14
C TYR A 366 -9.43 15.91 -13.25
N PRO A 367 -9.40 16.50 -14.47
CA PRO A 367 -9.44 17.97 -14.64
C PRO A 367 -10.63 18.63 -13.95
N ILE A 368 -11.79 17.96 -13.96
CA ILE A 368 -13.02 18.45 -13.33
C ILE A 368 -12.96 18.48 -11.80
N ASP A 369 -12.10 17.65 -11.20
CA ASP A 369 -11.91 17.52 -9.75
C ASP A 369 -10.69 18.29 -9.26
N TYR A 370 -9.97 18.94 -10.16
CA TYR A 370 -8.70 19.58 -9.84
C TYR A 370 -8.85 20.69 -8.80
N VAL A 371 -8.05 20.57 -7.74
CA VAL A 371 -7.89 21.59 -6.70
C VAL A 371 -6.45 22.08 -6.73
N ASP A 372 -6.24 23.36 -7.05
CA ASP A 372 -4.90 23.95 -7.16
C ASP A 372 -4.16 23.86 -5.82
N GLY A 373 -2.92 23.36 -5.86
CA GLY A 373 -2.09 23.18 -4.69
C GLY A 373 -2.41 21.96 -3.80
N ALA A 374 -3.45 21.17 -4.11
CA ALA A 374 -3.77 19.96 -3.33
C ALA A 374 -2.67 18.89 -3.42
N PHE A 375 -2.11 18.72 -4.63
CA PHE A 375 -1.01 17.77 -4.88
C PHE A 375 0.08 18.49 -5.68
N ASP A 376 1.11 18.93 -4.96
CA ASP A 376 2.29 19.56 -5.58
C ASP A 376 3.48 18.62 -5.50
N ALA A 377 3.77 17.98 -6.62
CA ALA A 377 4.87 17.05 -6.77
C ALA A 377 5.48 17.14 -8.17
N ILE A 378 6.79 16.92 -8.19
CA ILE A 378 7.52 16.61 -9.42
C ILE A 378 7.75 15.10 -9.44
N LEU A 379 7.50 14.47 -10.58
CA LEU A 379 7.76 13.05 -10.77
C LEU A 379 9.26 12.79 -10.75
N GLU A 380 9.68 11.84 -9.93
CA GLU A 380 11.07 11.44 -9.80
C GLU A 380 11.24 9.95 -10.16
N PRO A 381 12.40 9.55 -10.70
CA PRO A 381 12.72 8.14 -10.87
C PRO A 381 12.60 7.36 -9.56
N GLY A 382 12.04 6.16 -9.63
CA GLY A 382 11.72 5.34 -8.46
C GLY A 382 10.32 5.55 -7.91
N MET A 383 9.56 6.55 -8.36
CA MET A 383 8.12 6.60 -8.08
C MET A 383 7.40 5.50 -8.85
N VAL A 384 6.38 4.93 -8.22
CA VAL A 384 5.48 3.94 -8.83
C VAL A 384 4.06 4.48 -8.74
N LEU A 385 3.38 4.48 -9.87
CA LEU A 385 1.99 4.94 -9.98
C LEU A 385 1.09 3.81 -10.44
N CYS A 386 -0.08 3.70 -9.86
CA CYS A 386 -1.22 3.03 -10.45
C CYS A 386 -1.86 3.96 -11.47
N VAL A 387 -2.01 3.50 -12.70
CA VAL A 387 -2.71 4.22 -13.76
C VAL A 387 -4.02 3.50 -14.01
N GLU A 388 -5.12 4.18 -13.75
CA GLU A 388 -6.41 3.52 -13.64
C GLU A 388 -7.52 4.22 -14.42
N ALA A 389 -8.55 3.47 -14.77
CA ALA A 389 -9.71 3.96 -15.45
C ALA A 389 -10.95 3.14 -15.10
N TYR A 390 -12.02 3.82 -14.77
CA TYR A 390 -13.35 3.27 -14.75
C TYR A 390 -14.20 3.93 -15.83
N ILE A 391 -14.87 3.13 -16.65
CA ILE A 391 -15.73 3.59 -17.74
C ILE A 391 -17.12 2.97 -17.56
N GLY A 392 -18.08 3.79 -17.16
CA GLY A 392 -19.49 3.46 -16.99
C GLY A 392 -20.38 4.68 -17.30
N GLU A 393 -21.59 4.45 -17.80
CA GLU A 393 -22.56 5.51 -18.09
C GLU A 393 -23.64 5.54 -17.00
N GLU A 394 -24.12 6.75 -16.67
CA GLU A 394 -25.30 6.90 -15.82
C GLU A 394 -26.49 6.15 -16.42
N GLY A 395 -27.13 5.29 -15.62
CA GLY A 395 -28.19 4.40 -16.08
C GLY A 395 -27.74 3.26 -17.01
N GLY A 396 -26.44 3.13 -17.28
CA GLY A 396 -25.86 2.02 -18.03
C GLY A 396 -25.91 0.71 -17.24
N PHE A 397 -25.85 -0.42 -17.97
CA PHE A 397 -25.99 -1.75 -17.36
C PHE A 397 -24.68 -2.24 -16.73
N GLU A 398 -23.54 -2.04 -17.38
CA GLU A 398 -22.21 -2.51 -16.94
C GLU A 398 -21.17 -1.39 -17.06
N GLY A 399 -20.08 -1.51 -16.30
CA GLY A 399 -18.90 -0.66 -16.36
C GLY A 399 -17.61 -1.47 -16.40
N ILE A 400 -16.55 -0.88 -16.91
CA ILE A 400 -15.21 -1.49 -17.07
C ILE A 400 -14.23 -0.81 -16.13
N LYS A 401 -13.51 -1.57 -15.33
CA LYS A 401 -12.38 -1.08 -14.51
C LYS A 401 -11.10 -1.76 -15.00
N LEU A 402 -10.09 -0.95 -15.30
CA LEU A 402 -8.74 -1.39 -15.65
C LEU A 402 -7.71 -0.56 -14.90
N GLU A 403 -6.57 -1.17 -14.60
CA GLU A 403 -5.48 -0.53 -13.89
C GLU A 403 -4.18 -1.29 -14.06
N ASP A 404 -3.08 -0.57 -14.17
CA ASP A 404 -1.72 -1.10 -14.19
C ASP A 404 -0.79 -0.28 -13.32
N GLN A 405 0.15 -0.94 -12.63
CA GLN A 405 1.25 -0.28 -11.91
C GLN A 405 2.39 0.03 -12.87
N VAL A 406 2.88 1.26 -12.85
CA VAL A 406 3.98 1.73 -13.71
C VAL A 406 5.10 2.31 -12.87
N LEU A 407 6.35 1.94 -13.19
CA LEU A 407 7.56 2.48 -12.57
C LEU A 407 8.08 3.65 -13.41
N ILE A 408 8.33 4.79 -12.78
CA ILE A 408 9.02 5.91 -13.40
C ILE A 408 10.53 5.65 -13.37
N THR A 409 11.14 5.54 -14.54
CA THR A 409 12.59 5.35 -14.69
C THR A 409 13.30 6.67 -15.00
N GLU A 410 14.64 6.65 -15.14
CA GLU A 410 15.42 7.83 -15.54
C GLU A 410 15.01 8.40 -16.91
N THR A 411 14.39 7.60 -17.74
CA THR A 411 14.03 7.96 -19.14
C THR A 411 12.51 8.04 -19.39
N GLY A 412 11.70 7.66 -18.44
CA GLY A 412 10.23 7.60 -18.54
C GLY A 412 9.68 6.23 -18.26
#